data_e8b0c57eed4a21d93eb8e518405ce65c
#
_entry.id   e8b0c57eed4a21d93eb8e518405ce65c
#
_cell.length_a   1.000
_cell.length_b   1.000
_cell.length_c   1.000
_cell.angle_alpha   90.00
_cell.angle_beta   90.00
_cell.angle_gamma   90.00
#
_symmetry.space_group_name_H-M   'P 1'
#
loop_
_entity.id
_entity.type
_entity.pdbx_description
1 polymer ?
#
loop_
_entity_poly.entity_id
_entity_poly.type
_entity_poly.pdbx_seq_one_letter_code
_entity_poly.pdbx_strand_id
1 'polypeptide(L)' 'MDEIVIALLMIVNQEIKEHRIQPSMSACLKGKRVAERESKSNIQYQCIKSLAETEIYLGEKSIVKLILK' A
#
# COMPACT_ATOMS: atom_id res chain seq x y z
N MET A 1 -10.99 7.77 10.05
CA MET A 1 -11.38 8.77 9.04
C MET A 1 -11.16 8.18 7.66
N ASP A 2 -12.19 8.20 6.81
CA ASP A 2 -12.10 7.60 5.49
C ASP A 2 -11.61 8.61 4.47
N GLU A 3 -10.65 8.22 3.66
CA GLU A 3 -10.16 9.07 2.58
C GLU A 3 -9.61 8.23 1.43
N ILE A 4 -9.52 8.83 0.27
CA ILE A 4 -8.92 8.16 -0.89
C ILE A 4 -7.40 8.30 -0.77
N VAL A 5 -6.72 7.16 -0.81
CA VAL A 5 -5.27 7.10 -0.71
C VAL A 5 -4.69 6.30 -1.85
N ILE A 6 -3.41 6.54 -2.12
CA ILE A 6 -2.62 5.69 -3.01
C ILE A 6 -1.82 4.78 -2.09
N ALA A 7 -1.97 3.48 -2.28
CA ALA A 7 -1.36 2.50 -1.40
C ALA A 7 -0.50 1.51 -2.17
N LEU A 8 0.64 1.20 -1.59
CA LEU A 8 1.50 0.11 -2.07
C LEU A 8 1.16 -1.14 -1.25
N LEU A 9 0.71 -2.17 -1.92
CA LEU A 9 0.33 -3.43 -1.30
C LEU A 9 1.43 -4.47 -1.46
N MET A 10 1.74 -5.17 -0.38
CA MET A 10 2.58 -6.35 -0.42
C MET A 10 1.69 -7.59 -0.31
N ILE A 11 1.69 -8.40 -1.36
CA ILE A 11 0.82 -9.57 -1.47
C ILE A 11 1.69 -10.83 -1.43
N VAL A 12 1.39 -11.72 -0.50
CA VAL A 12 2.10 -12.98 -0.35
C VAL A 12 1.08 -14.10 -0.41
N ASN A 13 1.27 -15.05 -1.35
CA ASN A 13 0.36 -16.17 -1.55
C ASN A 13 -1.09 -15.72 -1.70
N GLN A 14 -1.32 -14.66 -2.50
CA GLN A 14 -2.63 -14.11 -2.81
C GLN A 14 -3.32 -13.40 -1.64
N GLU A 15 -2.57 -13.15 -0.56
CA GLU A 15 -3.07 -12.40 0.60
C GLU A 15 -2.32 -11.08 0.75
N ILE A 16 -3.05 -10.01 1.05
CA ILE A 16 -2.43 -8.72 1.35
C ILE A 16 -1.85 -8.78 2.76
N LYS A 17 -0.52 -8.69 2.85
CA LYS A 17 0.19 -8.75 4.14
C LYS A 17 0.55 -7.38 4.66
N GLU A 18 0.73 -6.40 3.77
CA GLU A 18 1.10 -5.05 4.15
C GLU A 18 0.47 -4.06 3.19
N HIS A 19 0.18 -2.87 3.68
CA HIS A 19 -0.22 -1.75 2.85
C HIS A 19 0.38 -0.46 3.41
N ARG A 20 0.90 0.38 2.52
CA ARG A 20 1.54 1.63 2.90
C ARG A 20 0.99 2.77 2.06
N ILE A 21 0.72 3.89 2.71
CA ILE A 21 0.28 5.09 2.02
C ILE A 21 1.47 5.70 1.27
N GLN A 22 1.23 6.07 0.01
CA GLN A 22 2.22 6.72 -0.81
C GLN A 22 1.75 8.13 -1.16
N PRO A 23 2.67 9.10 -1.34
CA PRO A 23 2.27 10.48 -1.62
C PRO A 23 1.68 10.67 -3.02
N SER A 24 1.98 9.78 -3.95
CA SER A 24 1.46 9.84 -5.31
C SER A 24 1.57 8.47 -5.98
N MET A 25 0.86 8.29 -7.09
CA MET A 25 0.97 7.05 -7.87
C MET A 25 2.39 6.89 -8.43
N SER A 26 3.02 7.97 -8.84
CA SER A 26 4.40 7.96 -9.33
C SER A 26 5.36 7.45 -8.26
N ALA A 27 5.24 7.94 -7.02
CA ALA A 27 6.05 7.48 -5.91
C ALA A 27 5.77 6.00 -5.58
N CYS A 28 4.51 5.59 -5.67
CA CYS A 28 4.12 4.21 -5.44
C CYS A 28 4.76 3.27 -6.45
N LEU A 29 4.71 3.63 -7.73
CA LEU A 29 5.30 2.81 -8.80
C LEU A 29 6.82 2.71 -8.65
N LYS A 30 7.46 3.79 -8.23
CA LYS A 30 8.90 3.80 -7.97
C LYS A 30 9.25 2.87 -6.82
N GLY A 31 8.50 2.94 -5.71
CA GLY A 31 8.68 2.06 -4.56
C GLY A 31 8.42 0.60 -4.90
N LYS A 32 7.38 0.35 -5.70
CA LYS A 32 7.06 -0.98 -6.19
C LYS A 32 8.23 -1.59 -6.98
N ARG A 33 8.82 -0.79 -7.87
CA ARG A 33 9.93 -1.23 -8.70
C ARG A 33 11.15 -1.63 -7.87
N VAL A 34 11.48 -0.82 -6.87
CA VAL A 34 12.58 -1.10 -5.95
C VAL A 34 12.29 -2.37 -5.14
N ALA A 35 11.07 -2.49 -4.60
CA ALA A 35 10.68 -3.65 -3.81
C ALA A 35 10.72 -4.95 -4.63
N GLU A 36 10.29 -4.89 -5.89
CA GLU A 36 10.27 -6.07 -6.76
C GLU A 36 11.67 -6.60 -7.05
N ARG A 37 12.66 -5.72 -7.09
CA ARG A 37 14.06 -6.14 -7.29
C ARG A 37 14.60 -6.99 -6.14
N GLU A 38 14.10 -6.75 -4.94
CA GLU A 38 14.59 -7.38 -3.73
C GLU A 38 13.69 -8.49 -3.23
N SER A 39 12.55 -8.70 -3.88
CA SER A 39 11.55 -9.64 -3.40
C SER A 39 11.78 -11.06 -3.92
N LYS A 40 11.22 -12.02 -3.17
CA LYS A 40 11.15 -13.41 -3.60
C LYS A 40 9.99 -13.61 -4.57
N SER A 41 10.02 -14.69 -5.33
CA SER A 41 9.05 -14.96 -6.39
C SER A 41 7.59 -15.10 -5.90
N ASN A 42 7.40 -15.43 -4.63
CA ASN A 42 6.05 -15.57 -4.06
C ASN A 42 5.48 -14.25 -3.52
N ILE A 43 6.22 -13.17 -3.64
CA ILE A 43 5.80 -11.85 -3.16
C ILE A 43 5.46 -10.98 -4.37
N GLN A 44 4.29 -10.37 -4.32
CA GLN A 44 3.84 -9.44 -5.36
C GLN A 44 3.58 -8.08 -4.74
N TYR A 45 3.77 -7.04 -5.55
CA TYR A 45 3.49 -5.67 -5.12
C TYR A 45 2.51 -5.04 -6.10
N GLN A 46 1.61 -4.25 -5.57
CA GLN A 46 0.59 -3.59 -6.39
C GLN A 46 0.34 -2.19 -5.86
N CYS A 47 0.22 -1.24 -6.79
CA CYS A 47 -0.19 0.13 -6.46
C CYS A 47 -1.67 0.28 -6.77
N ILE A 48 -2.43 0.79 -5.78
CA ILE A 48 -3.86 1.03 -5.95
C ILE A 48 -4.21 2.43 -5.47
N LYS A 49 -5.31 2.94 -6.00
CA LYS A 49 -5.97 4.15 -5.50
C LYS A 49 -7.31 3.71 -4.95
N SER A 50 -7.51 3.85 -3.66
CA SER A 50 -8.69 3.31 -3.01
C SER A 50 -9.09 4.13 -1.80
N LEU A 51 -10.37 4.01 -1.43
CA LEU A 51 -10.84 4.53 -0.16
C LEU A 51 -10.25 3.70 0.96
N ALA A 52 -9.82 4.33 2.02
CA ALA A 52 -9.25 3.66 3.17
C ALA A 52 -9.65 4.36 4.45
N GLU A 53 -9.81 3.57 5.50
CA GLU A 53 -9.91 4.11 6.85
C GLU A 53 -8.50 4.35 7.36
N THR A 54 -8.22 5.59 7.78
CA THR A 54 -6.88 5.99 8.21
C THR A 54 -6.90 6.54 9.62
N GLU A 55 -5.75 6.51 10.27
CA GLU A 55 -5.57 7.18 11.55
C GLU A 55 -4.15 7.73 11.64
N ILE A 56 -3.95 8.68 12.53
CA ILE A 56 -2.63 9.24 12.79
C ILE A 56 -2.11 8.62 14.09
N TYR A 57 -0.96 7.97 14.00
CA TYR A 57 -0.32 7.33 15.14
C TYR A 57 1.12 7.82 15.22
N LEU A 58 1.50 8.38 16.37
CA LEU A 58 2.84 8.95 16.60
C LEU A 58 3.24 9.95 15.50
N GLY A 59 2.27 10.75 15.05
CA GLY A 59 2.52 11.76 14.02
C GLY A 59 2.54 11.26 12.59
N GLU A 60 2.34 9.97 12.38
CA GLU A 60 2.32 9.38 11.04
C GLU A 60 0.93 8.83 10.71
N LYS A 61 0.51 9.08 9.47
CA LYS A 61 -0.76 8.55 8.97
C LYS A 61 -0.56 7.11 8.54
N SER A 62 -1.44 6.23 9.02
CA SER A 62 -1.41 4.82 8.63
C SER A 62 -2.80 4.36 8.20
N ILE A 63 -2.83 3.30 7.42
CA ILE A 63 -4.08 2.69 6.97
C ILE A 63 -4.52 1.69 8.04
N VAL A 64 -5.72 1.92 8.59
CA VAL A 64 -6.35 0.97 9.50
C VAL A 64 -7.01 -0.14 8.69
N LYS A 65 -7.68 0.24 7.60
CA LYS A 65 -8.44 -0.71 6.79
C LYS A 65 -8.60 -0.15 5.38
N LEU A 66 -8.40 -0.99 4.37
CA LEU A 66 -8.71 -0.66 2.99
C LEU A 66 -10.17 -0.99 2.72
N ILE A 67 -10.87 -0.05 2.09
CA ILE A 67 -12.25 -0.23 1.69
C ILE A 67 -12.25 -0.51 0.19
N LEU A 68 -12.17 -1.79 -0.16
CA LEU A 68 -12.14 -2.22 -1.55
C LEU A 68 -13.56 -2.46 -2.05
N LYS A 69 -13.86 -1.95 -3.22
CA LYS A 69 -15.15 -2.16 -3.87
C LYS A 69 -15.02 -3.12 -5.03
#